data_93ad3d1ef8c580bfcf363bb90cdb5106
#
_entry.id   93ad3d1ef8c580bfcf363bb90cdb5106
#
_cell.length_a   1.000
_cell.length_b   1.000
_cell.length_c   1.000
_cell.angle_alpha   90.00
_cell.angle_beta   90.00
_cell.angle_gamma   90.00
#
_symmetry.space_group_name_H-M   'P 1'
#
loop_
_entity.id
_entity.type
_entity.pdbx_description
1 polymer ?
#
loop_
_entity_poly.entity_id
_entity_poly.type
_entity_poly.pdbx_seq_one_letter_code
_entity_poly.pdbx_strand_id
1 'polypeptide(L)'
;MKQIKDYTKNDFKDLVTKIVKDGQVVLHEQELTQQELTQVCEKMGYVETNDYFMNPKDAPAISIVSGQLDKDNRPIGMFRDQELQWHANGTGRHKFREICVGLYCVYECVDTVLSINNNCNAFAGLSPEKKEFYRNIDVRLDNSGPRARLWPKDSDYKGVGEGDFRTGQEHYKEDVDRRPLVAKHPFDGREYIYFMVPYIVKAFTKDGKEIEDFDNFYDTLWQDVIKSKYQYHHVFKVGDLLFMDQLNTIHRRSPIKDKDRQLWRTAFDYSN
;
A
#
# COMPACT_ATOMS: atom_id res chain seq x y z
N MET A 1 18.38 -1.29 20.68
CA MET A 1 18.07 -2.17 19.51
C MET A 1 19.10 -1.90 18.42
N LYS A 2 19.45 -2.87 17.53
CA LYS A 2 20.37 -2.62 16.41
C LYS A 2 19.76 -1.62 15.44
N GLN A 3 20.49 -0.59 15.09
CA GLN A 3 20.04 0.38 14.09
C GLN A 3 20.10 -0.23 12.70
N ILE A 4 19.08 0.00 11.86
CA ILE A 4 19.02 -0.57 10.51
C ILE A 4 20.14 -0.05 9.61
N LYS A 5 20.63 1.17 9.84
CA LYS A 5 21.77 1.73 9.09
C LYS A 5 23.07 0.93 9.29
N ASP A 6 23.17 0.15 10.39
CA ASP A 6 24.32 -0.70 10.74
C ASP A 6 24.12 -2.17 10.30
N TYR A 7 23.04 -2.45 9.54
CA TYR A 7 22.77 -3.79 9.03
C TYR A 7 23.80 -4.20 7.98
N THR A 8 24.22 -5.45 8.06
CA THR A 8 25.04 -6.12 7.02
C THR A 8 24.17 -6.50 5.83
N LYS A 9 24.80 -6.90 4.73
CA LYS A 9 24.09 -7.42 3.55
C LYS A 9 23.20 -8.62 3.90
N ASN A 10 23.63 -9.48 4.82
CA ASN A 10 22.85 -10.63 5.26
C ASN A 10 21.64 -10.19 6.10
N ASP A 11 21.82 -9.22 7.02
CA ASP A 11 20.70 -8.66 7.79
C ASP A 11 19.61 -8.10 6.87
N PHE A 12 19.98 -7.39 5.78
CA PHE A 12 19.02 -6.88 4.80
C PHE A 12 18.31 -8.00 4.03
N LYS A 13 19.03 -9.05 3.65
CA LYS A 13 18.42 -10.22 2.99
C LYS A 13 17.40 -10.91 3.90
N ASP A 14 17.76 -11.08 5.18
CA ASP A 14 16.87 -11.68 6.17
C ASP A 14 15.64 -10.78 6.42
N LEU A 15 15.84 -9.46 6.45
CA LEU A 15 14.75 -8.48 6.58
C LEU A 15 13.78 -8.57 5.39
N VAL A 16 14.27 -8.59 4.15
CA VAL A 16 13.42 -8.74 2.95
C VAL A 16 12.67 -10.07 3.00
N THR A 17 13.35 -11.16 3.34
CA THR A 17 12.71 -12.47 3.50
C THR A 17 11.59 -12.44 4.53
N LYS A 18 11.79 -11.73 5.63
CA LYS A 18 10.79 -11.57 6.68
C LYS A 18 9.62 -10.69 6.23
N ILE A 19 9.88 -9.57 5.52
CA ILE A 19 8.83 -8.71 4.95
C ILE A 19 7.94 -9.52 4.00
N VAL A 20 8.55 -10.26 3.08
CA VAL A 20 7.82 -11.12 2.13
C VAL A 20 6.97 -12.15 2.87
N LYS A 21 7.54 -12.84 3.86
CA LYS A 21 6.88 -13.91 4.61
C LYS A 21 5.70 -13.39 5.44
N ASP A 22 5.92 -12.34 6.21
CA ASP A 22 4.97 -11.85 7.22
C ASP A 22 4.03 -10.76 6.64
N GLY A 23 4.39 -10.18 5.48
CA GLY A 23 3.71 -9.06 4.84
C GLY A 23 4.13 -7.69 5.37
N GLN A 24 4.60 -7.62 6.60
CA GLN A 24 5.12 -6.40 7.22
C GLN A 24 6.16 -6.72 8.31
N VAL A 25 7.03 -5.74 8.57
CA VAL A 25 7.98 -5.76 9.69
C VAL A 25 8.06 -4.37 10.30
N VAL A 26 8.12 -4.29 11.62
CA VAL A 26 8.39 -3.02 12.34
C VAL A 26 9.73 -3.12 13.04
N LEU A 27 10.56 -2.12 12.84
CA LEU A 27 11.79 -1.87 13.57
C LEU A 27 11.56 -0.66 14.47
N HIS A 28 11.68 -0.84 15.77
CA HIS A 28 11.46 0.24 16.76
C HIS A 28 12.75 1.00 17.04
N GLU A 29 12.62 2.22 17.58
CA GLU A 29 13.73 3.03 18.11
C GLU A 29 14.84 3.27 17.08
N GLN A 30 14.48 3.47 15.81
CA GLN A 30 15.42 3.79 14.77
C GLN A 30 15.69 5.30 14.73
N GLU A 31 16.94 5.67 14.44
CA GLU A 31 17.36 7.06 14.28
C GLU A 31 17.88 7.26 12.86
N LEU A 32 17.06 7.87 12.00
CA LEU A 32 17.34 8.03 10.58
C LEU A 32 17.08 9.48 10.15
N THR A 33 17.98 9.98 9.31
CA THR A 33 17.73 11.13 8.42
C THR A 33 16.97 10.64 7.16
N GLN A 34 16.43 11.57 6.37
CA GLN A 34 15.77 11.23 5.10
C GLN A 34 16.73 10.53 4.12
N GLN A 35 17.99 10.98 4.08
CA GLN A 35 19.04 10.39 3.26
C GLN A 35 19.37 8.96 3.72
N GLU A 36 19.50 8.73 5.04
CA GLU A 36 19.75 7.39 5.58
C GLU A 36 18.58 6.45 5.31
N LEU A 37 17.32 6.92 5.42
CA LEU A 37 16.14 6.12 5.07
C LEU A 37 16.17 5.70 3.59
N THR A 38 16.52 6.62 2.69
CA THR A 38 16.68 6.30 1.26
C THR A 38 17.76 5.25 1.06
N GLN A 39 18.97 5.46 1.63
CA GLN A 39 20.10 4.54 1.51
C GLN A 39 19.79 3.13 2.07
N VAL A 40 19.04 3.05 3.15
CA VAL A 40 18.58 1.78 3.73
C VAL A 40 17.68 1.03 2.73
N CYS A 41 16.75 1.74 2.08
CA CYS A 41 15.88 1.13 1.09
C CYS A 41 16.62 0.72 -0.18
N GLU A 42 17.62 1.51 -0.63
CA GLU A 42 18.49 1.18 -1.76
C GLU A 42 19.32 -0.11 -1.52
N LYS A 43 19.67 -0.41 -0.27
CA LYS A 43 20.34 -1.68 0.08
C LYS A 43 19.41 -2.89 -0.01
N MET A 44 18.11 -2.69 -0.01
CA MET A 44 17.09 -3.75 -0.15
C MET A 44 16.55 -3.89 -1.56
N GLY A 45 16.61 -2.83 -2.38
CA GLY A 45 16.09 -2.86 -3.73
C GLY A 45 16.20 -1.53 -4.46
N TYR A 46 15.61 -1.45 -5.64
CA TYR A 46 15.58 -0.25 -6.45
C TYR A 46 14.62 0.79 -5.89
N VAL A 47 15.10 1.96 -5.53
CA VAL A 47 14.30 3.10 -5.10
C VAL A 47 14.07 4.03 -6.27
N GLU A 48 12.82 4.24 -6.65
CA GLU A 48 12.45 5.17 -7.71
C GLU A 48 12.05 6.52 -7.11
N THR A 49 12.64 7.58 -7.66
CA THR A 49 12.19 8.95 -7.40
C THR A 49 11.04 9.29 -8.33
N ASN A 50 9.99 9.90 -7.82
CA ASN A 50 8.88 10.35 -8.64
C ASN A 50 8.40 11.74 -8.20
N ASP A 51 7.88 12.49 -9.17
CA ASP A 51 7.38 13.84 -8.96
C ASP A 51 5.89 13.88 -8.61
N TYR A 52 5.26 12.72 -8.37
CA TYR A 52 3.83 12.62 -8.09
C TYR A 52 3.45 13.04 -6.67
N PHE A 53 4.42 13.09 -5.77
CA PHE A 53 4.21 13.37 -4.36
C PHE A 53 4.99 14.62 -3.95
N MET A 54 4.58 15.22 -2.83
CA MET A 54 5.28 16.36 -2.24
C MET A 54 6.59 15.87 -1.61
N ASN A 55 7.63 15.75 -2.44
CA ASN A 55 8.94 15.27 -2.03
C ASN A 55 9.87 16.45 -1.71
N PRO A 56 10.67 16.38 -0.64
CA PRO A 56 11.73 17.35 -0.39
C PRO A 56 12.74 17.37 -1.53
N LYS A 57 13.19 18.56 -1.94
CA LYS A 57 14.14 18.70 -3.06
C LYS A 57 15.47 18.00 -2.83
N ASP A 58 15.90 17.94 -1.57
CA ASP A 58 17.14 17.30 -1.11
C ASP A 58 16.96 15.82 -0.74
N ALA A 59 15.73 15.32 -0.77
CA ALA A 59 15.40 13.92 -0.54
C ALA A 59 14.24 13.46 -1.48
N PRO A 60 14.47 13.41 -2.80
CA PRO A 60 13.41 13.19 -3.79
C PRO A 60 12.76 11.80 -3.74
N ALA A 61 13.38 10.85 -3.06
CA ALA A 61 12.81 9.51 -2.81
C ALA A 61 11.87 9.46 -1.60
N ILE A 62 11.77 10.55 -0.84
CA ILE A 62 10.95 10.62 0.37
C ILE A 62 9.68 11.41 0.07
N SER A 63 8.54 10.79 0.37
CA SER A 63 7.25 11.48 0.38
C SER A 63 6.82 11.75 1.81
N ILE A 64 6.43 12.98 2.11
CA ILE A 64 5.94 13.35 3.44
C ILE A 64 4.47 12.98 3.56
N VAL A 65 4.12 12.23 4.60
CA VAL A 65 2.74 11.90 4.95
C VAL A 65 2.40 12.61 6.25
N SER A 66 1.62 13.70 6.16
CA SER A 66 1.38 14.59 7.29
C SER A 66 0.05 15.34 7.15
N GLY A 67 -0.56 15.68 8.29
CA GLY A 67 -1.68 16.61 8.37
C GLY A 67 -1.27 18.07 8.53
N GLN A 68 0.04 18.34 8.72
CA GLN A 68 0.56 19.66 8.99
C GLN A 68 0.43 20.61 7.79
N LEU A 69 0.37 21.90 8.08
CA LEU A 69 0.40 23.00 7.13
C LEU A 69 1.66 23.83 7.33
N ASP A 70 2.16 24.42 6.27
CA ASP A 70 3.21 25.43 6.35
C ASP A 70 2.68 26.78 6.88
N LYS A 71 3.58 27.77 6.99
CA LYS A 71 3.23 29.14 7.41
C LYS A 71 2.21 29.86 6.51
N ASP A 72 2.03 29.39 5.28
CA ASP A 72 1.11 29.94 4.28
C ASP A 72 -0.18 29.09 4.19
N ASN A 73 -0.46 28.22 5.19
CA ASN A 73 -1.58 27.29 5.24
C ASN A 73 -1.63 26.26 4.08
N ARG A 74 -0.47 25.91 3.50
CA ARG A 74 -0.37 24.89 2.46
C ARG A 74 0.02 23.55 3.08
N PRO A 75 -0.55 22.42 2.61
CA PRO A 75 -0.12 21.10 3.07
C PRO A 75 1.38 20.89 2.86
N ILE A 76 2.09 20.42 3.89
CA ILE A 76 3.50 20.01 3.77
C ILE A 76 3.66 18.54 3.36
N GLY A 77 2.58 17.78 3.34
CA GLY A 77 2.58 16.37 3.01
C GLY A 77 1.22 15.89 2.49
N MET A 78 1.17 14.60 2.17
CA MET A 78 0.00 13.93 1.64
C MET A 78 -0.89 13.38 2.76
N PHE A 79 -2.15 13.05 2.40
CA PHE A 79 -3.08 12.28 3.24
C PHE A 79 -3.36 12.90 4.60
N ARG A 80 -3.79 14.14 4.60
CA ARG A 80 -3.98 15.00 5.77
C ARG A 80 -4.69 14.29 6.94
N ASP A 81 -6.01 14.27 6.97
CA ASP A 81 -6.78 13.87 8.16
C ASP A 81 -7.83 12.77 7.89
N GLN A 82 -8.06 12.44 6.63
CA GLN A 82 -9.09 11.50 6.22
C GLN A 82 -8.74 10.05 6.54
N GLU A 83 -9.77 9.23 6.67
CA GLU A 83 -9.61 7.78 6.63
C GLU A 83 -9.10 7.35 5.25
N LEU A 84 -8.10 6.48 5.24
CA LEU A 84 -7.70 5.78 4.02
C LEU A 84 -8.26 4.37 4.06
N GLN A 85 -9.12 4.04 3.10
CA GLN A 85 -9.71 2.71 2.99
C GLN A 85 -8.68 1.64 2.58
N TRP A 86 -9.06 0.37 2.64
CA TRP A 86 -8.20 -0.74 2.26
C TRP A 86 -7.66 -0.60 0.83
N HIS A 87 -6.36 -0.47 0.69
CA HIS A 87 -5.68 -0.31 -0.61
C HIS A 87 -4.24 -0.84 -0.51
N ALA A 88 -3.59 -0.99 -1.65
CA ALA A 88 -2.14 -1.10 -1.77
C ALA A 88 -1.64 0.00 -2.72
N ASN A 89 -0.40 0.42 -2.56
CA ASN A 89 0.19 1.45 -3.40
C ASN A 89 0.76 0.84 -4.70
N GLY A 90 0.92 1.65 -5.73
CA GLY A 90 1.63 1.29 -6.96
C GLY A 90 0.99 0.25 -7.87
N THR A 91 -0.11 -0.33 -7.47
CA THR A 91 -0.69 -1.52 -8.08
C THR A 91 -1.47 -1.30 -9.36
N GLY A 92 -1.45 -0.17 -9.97
CA GLY A 92 -2.08 0.07 -11.27
C GLY A 92 -1.11 0.67 -12.29
N ARG A 93 0.17 0.75 -11.98
CA ARG A 93 1.16 1.41 -12.82
C ARG A 93 2.03 0.41 -13.54
N HIS A 94 2.09 0.50 -14.87
CA HIS A 94 2.95 -0.38 -15.68
C HIS A 94 4.43 -0.09 -15.56
N LYS A 95 4.81 1.13 -15.14
CA LYS A 95 6.20 1.59 -15.11
C LYS A 95 6.80 1.68 -13.72
N PHE A 96 5.99 1.73 -12.68
CA PHE A 96 6.44 1.90 -11.31
C PHE A 96 6.03 0.72 -10.45
N ARG A 97 6.99 0.07 -9.86
CA ARG A 97 6.76 -1.06 -8.96
C ARG A 97 7.04 -0.62 -7.52
N GLU A 98 6.01 -0.19 -6.83
CA GLU A 98 6.06 0.00 -5.38
C GLU A 98 5.82 -1.35 -4.69
N ILE A 99 6.78 -2.28 -4.79
CA ILE A 99 6.65 -3.62 -4.21
C ILE A 99 6.72 -3.57 -2.70
N CYS A 100 7.55 -2.69 -2.15
CA CYS A 100 7.63 -2.45 -0.72
C CYS A 100 7.52 -0.96 -0.40
N VAL A 101 6.84 -0.65 0.69
CA VAL A 101 6.78 0.71 1.24
C VAL A 101 7.36 0.70 2.64
N GLY A 102 8.30 1.62 2.88
CA GLY A 102 8.81 1.96 4.20
C GLY A 102 8.13 3.22 4.73
N LEU A 103 7.69 3.19 5.98
CA LEU A 103 7.12 4.33 6.71
C LEU A 103 7.93 4.56 7.99
N TYR A 104 8.63 5.69 8.06
CA TYR A 104 9.39 6.10 9.25
C TYR A 104 8.66 7.20 10.00
N CYS A 105 8.46 7.01 11.30
CA CYS A 105 7.71 7.94 12.14
C CYS A 105 8.60 9.03 12.72
N VAL A 106 8.31 10.29 12.34
CA VAL A 106 8.99 11.49 12.83
C VAL A 106 8.20 12.15 13.96
N TYR A 107 6.87 12.24 13.81
CA TYR A 107 5.94 12.69 14.85
C TYR A 107 4.83 11.67 14.98
N GLU A 108 4.62 11.18 16.19
CA GLU A 108 3.59 10.18 16.49
C GLU A 108 2.17 10.77 16.49
N CYS A 109 1.21 9.91 16.27
CA CYS A 109 -0.20 10.23 16.46
C CYS A 109 -0.88 9.02 17.11
N VAL A 110 -1.08 9.09 18.41
CA VAL A 110 -1.57 7.97 19.23
C VAL A 110 -2.97 7.48 18.84
N ASP A 111 -3.79 8.34 18.27
CA ASP A 111 -5.17 8.02 17.88
C ASP A 111 -5.28 7.46 16.46
N THR A 112 -4.17 7.28 15.74
CA THR A 112 -4.17 6.82 14.35
C THR A 112 -3.62 5.42 14.25
N VAL A 113 -4.45 4.51 13.74
CA VAL A 113 -4.09 3.10 13.56
C VAL A 113 -3.86 2.81 12.08
N LEU A 114 -2.70 2.27 11.74
CA LEU A 114 -2.45 1.61 10.46
C LEU A 114 -2.82 0.14 10.60
N SER A 115 -3.79 -0.32 9.82
CA SER A 115 -4.17 -1.74 9.76
C SER A 115 -3.66 -2.34 8.46
N ILE A 116 -3.03 -3.50 8.52
CA ILE A 116 -2.46 -4.22 7.37
C ILE A 116 -3.10 -5.61 7.33
N ASN A 117 -3.68 -5.99 6.20
CA ASN A 117 -4.26 -7.31 5.98
C ASN A 117 -3.35 -8.15 5.09
N ASN A 118 -3.00 -9.35 5.52
CA ASN A 118 -2.14 -10.26 4.76
C ASN A 118 -2.99 -11.12 3.80
N ASN A 119 -2.93 -10.83 2.52
CA ASN A 119 -3.72 -11.47 1.47
C ASN A 119 -3.22 -12.87 1.09
N CYS A 120 -1.92 -13.20 1.32
CA CYS A 120 -1.43 -14.57 1.22
C CYS A 120 -2.09 -15.45 2.28
N ASN A 121 -2.11 -15.00 3.53
CA ASN A 121 -2.73 -15.74 4.63
C ASN A 121 -4.23 -15.84 4.44
N ALA A 122 -4.88 -14.80 3.93
CA ALA A 122 -6.30 -14.81 3.60
C ALA A 122 -6.60 -15.89 2.54
N PHE A 123 -5.83 -15.92 1.44
CA PHE A 123 -5.98 -16.95 0.40
C PHE A 123 -5.68 -18.34 0.94
N ALA A 124 -4.60 -18.51 1.70
CA ALA A 124 -4.23 -19.81 2.29
C ALA A 124 -5.33 -20.38 3.20
N GLY A 125 -6.06 -19.51 3.89
CA GLY A 125 -7.16 -19.87 4.80
C GLY A 125 -8.52 -20.16 4.14
N LEU A 126 -8.63 -20.06 2.81
CA LEU A 126 -9.85 -20.41 2.07
C LEU A 126 -9.99 -21.93 1.90
N SER A 127 -11.23 -22.39 1.69
CA SER A 127 -11.49 -23.77 1.30
C SER A 127 -10.92 -24.08 -0.09
N PRO A 128 -10.64 -25.35 -0.42
CA PRO A 128 -10.16 -25.74 -1.76
C PRO A 128 -11.06 -25.25 -2.89
N GLU A 129 -12.39 -25.32 -2.70
CA GLU A 129 -13.38 -24.89 -3.69
C GLU A 129 -13.31 -23.38 -3.94
N LYS A 130 -13.18 -22.56 -2.88
CA LYS A 130 -13.04 -21.10 -3.00
C LYS A 130 -11.71 -20.71 -3.63
N LYS A 131 -10.62 -21.41 -3.30
CA LYS A 131 -9.32 -21.19 -3.93
C LYS A 131 -9.39 -21.42 -5.44
N GLU A 132 -10.00 -22.53 -5.85
CA GLU A 132 -10.17 -22.86 -7.26
C GLU A 132 -11.09 -21.86 -7.97
N PHE A 133 -12.20 -21.47 -7.33
CA PHE A 133 -13.07 -20.43 -7.86
C PHE A 133 -12.32 -19.13 -8.11
N TYR A 134 -11.58 -18.60 -7.11
CA TYR A 134 -10.87 -17.32 -7.27
C TYR A 134 -9.67 -17.38 -8.24
N ARG A 135 -9.02 -18.54 -8.41
CA ARG A 135 -7.99 -18.72 -9.45
C ARG A 135 -8.56 -18.58 -10.86
N ASN A 136 -9.84 -18.90 -11.02
CA ASN A 136 -10.55 -18.81 -12.31
C ASN A 136 -11.22 -17.43 -12.53
N ILE A 137 -10.90 -16.43 -11.72
CA ILE A 137 -11.44 -15.08 -11.85
C ILE A 137 -10.34 -14.12 -12.29
N ASP A 138 -10.68 -13.28 -13.26
CA ASP A 138 -9.97 -12.06 -13.58
C ASP A 138 -10.77 -10.85 -13.11
N VAL A 139 -10.09 -9.78 -12.71
CA VAL A 139 -10.71 -8.52 -12.29
C VAL A 139 -10.28 -7.38 -13.19
N ARG A 140 -11.18 -6.41 -13.38
CA ARG A 140 -10.88 -5.13 -14.01
C ARG A 140 -10.76 -4.06 -12.92
N LEU A 141 -9.74 -3.21 -13.07
CA LEU A 141 -9.51 -2.06 -12.19
C LEU A 141 -9.90 -0.77 -12.90
N ASP A 142 -10.47 0.16 -12.15
CA ASP A 142 -10.80 1.49 -12.63
C ASP A 142 -10.78 2.49 -11.47
N ASN A 143 -10.05 3.59 -11.64
CA ASN A 143 -9.99 4.68 -10.67
C ASN A 143 -11.28 5.50 -10.59
N SER A 144 -12.08 5.50 -11.64
CA SER A 144 -13.35 6.24 -11.73
C SER A 144 -14.55 5.42 -11.29
N GLY A 145 -14.32 4.15 -10.91
CA GLY A 145 -15.38 3.21 -10.60
C GLY A 145 -16.29 3.64 -9.44
N PRO A 146 -17.54 3.13 -9.39
CA PRO A 146 -18.51 3.48 -8.37
C PRO A 146 -18.08 3.16 -6.94
N ARG A 147 -17.04 2.36 -6.75
CA ARG A 147 -16.44 2.04 -5.43
C ARG A 147 -15.30 2.98 -5.03
N ALA A 148 -14.84 3.85 -5.92
CA ALA A 148 -14.19 5.09 -5.50
C ALA A 148 -15.08 5.91 -4.54
N ARG A 149 -16.38 5.56 -4.43
CA ARG A 149 -17.31 6.06 -3.41
C ARG A 149 -16.99 5.66 -1.98
N LEU A 150 -16.12 4.69 -1.75
CA LEU A 150 -15.62 4.38 -0.40
C LEU A 150 -14.62 5.43 0.09
N TRP A 151 -14.16 6.31 -0.78
CA TRP A 151 -13.56 7.57 -0.41
C TRP A 151 -14.71 8.52 -0.05
N PRO A 152 -14.75 9.15 1.13
CA PRO A 152 -15.77 10.11 1.50
C PRO A 152 -15.90 11.19 0.40
N LYS A 153 -17.12 11.45 -0.08
CA LYS A 153 -17.37 12.42 -1.15
C LYS A 153 -16.92 13.85 -0.80
N ASP A 154 -16.83 14.13 0.49
CA ASP A 154 -16.43 15.43 1.05
C ASP A 154 -14.97 15.43 1.51
N SER A 155 -14.20 14.44 1.07
CA SER A 155 -12.80 14.41 1.41
C SER A 155 -12.10 15.58 0.76
N ASP A 156 -11.46 16.43 1.60
CA ASP A 156 -10.56 17.52 1.18
C ASP A 156 -9.30 17.03 0.42
N TYR A 157 -9.44 15.95 -0.34
CA TYR A 157 -8.46 15.50 -1.33
C TYR A 157 -8.18 16.59 -2.39
N LYS A 158 -8.96 17.65 -2.37
CA LYS A 158 -8.72 18.88 -3.14
C LYS A 158 -7.44 19.61 -2.77
N GLY A 159 -6.71 19.16 -1.76
CA GLY A 159 -5.54 19.88 -1.25
C GLY A 159 -4.19 19.42 -1.76
N VAL A 160 -4.08 18.25 -2.35
CA VAL A 160 -2.83 17.78 -2.97
C VAL A 160 -3.07 17.79 -4.47
N GLY A 161 -2.68 18.88 -5.11
CA GLY A 161 -2.71 19.13 -6.54
C GLY A 161 -3.80 18.41 -7.32
N GLU A 162 -4.92 19.06 -7.60
CA GLU A 162 -5.95 18.51 -8.52
C GLU A 162 -5.36 18.03 -9.87
N GLY A 163 -4.09 18.41 -10.19
CA GLY A 163 -3.34 17.98 -11.36
C GLY A 163 -2.69 16.61 -11.21
N ASP A 164 -2.14 16.28 -10.04
CA ASP A 164 -1.22 15.15 -9.93
C ASP A 164 -1.91 13.80 -9.75
N PHE A 165 -3.10 13.77 -9.15
CA PHE A 165 -3.92 12.56 -9.09
C PHE A 165 -4.59 12.23 -10.43
N ARG A 166 -4.85 13.23 -11.28
CA ARG A 166 -5.46 13.03 -12.60
C ARG A 166 -4.47 12.49 -13.64
N THR A 167 -3.19 12.77 -13.54
CA THR A 167 -2.17 12.17 -14.41
C THR A 167 -2.02 10.66 -14.19
N GLY A 168 -2.37 10.15 -12.99
CA GLY A 168 -2.50 8.73 -12.74
C GLY A 168 -3.69 8.09 -13.48
N GLN A 169 -4.75 8.82 -13.79
CA GLN A 169 -5.94 8.30 -14.49
C GLN A 169 -5.71 7.98 -15.96
N GLU A 170 -4.77 8.66 -16.63
CA GLU A 170 -4.41 8.35 -18.02
C GLU A 170 -3.74 6.99 -18.19
N HIS A 171 -3.26 6.38 -17.12
CA HIS A 171 -2.61 5.07 -17.15
C HIS A 171 -3.58 3.89 -17.04
N TYR A 172 -4.84 4.14 -16.70
CA TYR A 172 -5.90 3.13 -16.62
C TYR A 172 -6.75 3.12 -17.89
N LYS A 173 -6.13 2.81 -19.03
CA LYS A 173 -6.87 2.59 -20.29
C LYS A 173 -7.51 1.21 -20.29
N GLU A 174 -8.73 1.15 -20.80
CA GLU A 174 -9.70 0.06 -20.64
C GLU A 174 -9.18 -1.38 -20.91
N ASP A 175 -8.22 -1.58 -21.79
CA ASP A 175 -7.78 -2.92 -22.20
C ASP A 175 -6.58 -3.47 -21.43
N VAL A 176 -5.95 -2.68 -20.58
CA VAL A 176 -4.67 -3.04 -19.93
C VAL A 176 -4.86 -3.54 -18.49
N ASP A 177 -6.04 -3.35 -17.93
CA ASP A 177 -6.26 -3.43 -16.49
C ASP A 177 -7.00 -4.69 -16.06
N ARG A 178 -7.24 -5.62 -16.98
CA ARG A 178 -7.76 -6.93 -16.65
C ARG A 178 -6.61 -7.83 -16.20
N ARG A 179 -6.71 -8.33 -14.98
CA ARG A 179 -5.66 -9.15 -14.39
C ARG A 179 -6.24 -10.27 -13.54
N PRO A 180 -5.48 -11.36 -13.33
CA PRO A 180 -5.89 -12.42 -12.41
C PRO A 180 -6.17 -11.90 -11.02
N LEU A 181 -7.28 -12.33 -10.41
CA LEU A 181 -7.58 -12.06 -9.01
C LEU A 181 -6.60 -12.76 -8.07
N VAL A 182 -6.15 -13.96 -8.43
CA VAL A 182 -5.12 -14.69 -7.68
C VAL A 182 -3.81 -14.61 -8.46
N ALA A 183 -2.76 -14.14 -7.79
CA ALA A 183 -1.42 -14.05 -8.36
C ALA A 183 -0.42 -14.80 -7.46
N LYS A 184 0.77 -15.09 -8.01
CA LYS A 184 1.88 -15.64 -7.26
C LYS A 184 2.86 -14.55 -6.89
N HIS A 185 3.28 -14.55 -5.65
CA HIS A 185 4.30 -13.62 -5.16
C HIS A 185 5.64 -13.94 -5.86
N PRO A 186 6.28 -12.95 -6.52
CA PRO A 186 7.45 -13.22 -7.38
C PRO A 186 8.67 -13.71 -6.60
N PHE A 187 8.71 -13.45 -5.29
CA PHE A 187 9.87 -13.76 -4.44
C PHE A 187 9.80 -15.16 -3.82
N ASP A 188 8.65 -15.61 -3.36
CA ASP A 188 8.48 -16.88 -2.65
C ASP A 188 7.44 -17.83 -3.29
N GLY A 189 6.77 -17.39 -4.35
CA GLY A 189 5.81 -18.19 -5.11
C GLY A 189 4.47 -18.43 -4.43
N ARG A 190 4.24 -17.92 -3.21
CA ARG A 190 2.95 -18.05 -2.53
C ARG A 190 1.86 -17.34 -3.31
N GLU A 191 0.68 -17.93 -3.32
CA GLU A 191 -0.50 -17.31 -3.93
C GLU A 191 -1.10 -16.28 -2.98
N TYR A 192 -1.53 -15.16 -3.54
CA TYR A 192 -2.28 -14.11 -2.84
C TYR A 192 -3.46 -13.61 -3.65
N ILE A 193 -4.46 -13.10 -2.97
CA ILE A 193 -5.58 -12.41 -3.63
C ILE A 193 -5.19 -10.96 -3.88
N TYR A 194 -5.20 -10.59 -5.16
CA TYR A 194 -5.02 -9.21 -5.58
C TYR A 194 -6.32 -8.43 -5.33
N PHE A 195 -6.48 -7.93 -4.12
CA PHE A 195 -7.71 -7.25 -3.72
C PHE A 195 -7.50 -5.74 -3.52
N MET A 196 -7.50 -5.02 -4.62
CA MET A 196 -7.50 -3.55 -4.62
C MET A 196 -8.92 -3.02 -4.42
N VAL A 197 -9.33 -2.98 -3.16
CA VAL A 197 -10.71 -2.71 -2.72
C VAL A 197 -11.41 -1.57 -3.47
N PRO A 198 -10.87 -0.34 -3.57
CA PRO A 198 -11.59 0.76 -4.18
C PRO A 198 -11.60 0.72 -5.72
N TYR A 199 -10.75 -0.09 -6.34
CA TYR A 199 -10.50 -0.03 -7.78
C TYR A 199 -11.08 -1.20 -8.58
N ILE A 200 -11.46 -2.31 -7.93
CA ILE A 200 -12.10 -3.43 -8.63
C ILE A 200 -13.53 -3.04 -9.00
N VAL A 201 -13.81 -2.97 -10.30
CA VAL A 201 -15.12 -2.53 -10.83
C VAL A 201 -15.88 -3.64 -11.54
N LYS A 202 -15.20 -4.68 -12.00
CA LYS A 202 -15.77 -5.85 -12.67
C LYS A 202 -14.96 -7.09 -12.39
N ALA A 203 -15.60 -8.24 -12.50
CA ALA A 203 -14.97 -9.55 -12.44
C ALA A 203 -15.43 -10.42 -13.62
N PHE A 204 -14.55 -11.31 -14.07
CA PHE A 204 -14.78 -12.19 -15.22
C PHE A 204 -14.26 -13.59 -14.90
N THR A 205 -14.91 -14.60 -15.42
CA THR A 205 -14.34 -15.94 -15.48
C THR A 205 -13.21 -16.01 -16.50
N LYS A 206 -12.33 -17.02 -16.45
CA LYS A 206 -11.20 -17.16 -17.37
C LYS A 206 -11.60 -17.30 -18.84
N ASP A 207 -12.81 -17.83 -19.11
CA ASP A 207 -13.40 -17.89 -20.46
C ASP A 207 -13.99 -16.55 -20.93
N GLY A 208 -13.91 -15.50 -20.11
CA GLY A 208 -14.27 -14.13 -20.47
C GLY A 208 -15.68 -13.71 -20.11
N LYS A 209 -16.50 -14.59 -19.52
CA LYS A 209 -17.85 -14.23 -19.10
C LYS A 209 -17.80 -13.30 -17.88
N GLU A 210 -18.50 -12.17 -17.97
CA GLU A 210 -18.65 -11.21 -16.85
C GLU A 210 -19.48 -11.83 -15.72
N ILE A 211 -19.09 -11.59 -14.48
CA ILE A 211 -19.86 -11.97 -13.29
C ILE A 211 -21.05 -11.01 -13.18
N GLU A 212 -22.26 -11.52 -13.42
CA GLU A 212 -23.49 -10.73 -13.50
C GLU A 212 -23.83 -10.03 -12.19
N ASP A 213 -23.74 -10.73 -11.05
CA ASP A 213 -23.97 -10.20 -9.71
C ASP A 213 -22.64 -9.78 -9.07
N PHE A 214 -22.05 -8.72 -9.62
CA PHE A 214 -20.75 -8.23 -9.17
C PHE A 214 -20.77 -7.74 -7.71
N ASP A 215 -21.87 -7.16 -7.23
CA ASP A 215 -21.94 -6.66 -5.87
C ASP A 215 -21.90 -7.80 -4.85
N ASN A 216 -22.64 -8.87 -5.07
CA ASN A 216 -22.58 -10.06 -4.21
C ASN A 216 -21.22 -10.77 -4.30
N PHE A 217 -20.63 -10.85 -5.50
CA PHE A 217 -19.26 -11.37 -5.67
C PHE A 217 -18.26 -10.56 -4.83
N TYR A 218 -18.33 -9.22 -4.93
CA TYR A 218 -17.43 -8.33 -4.20
C TYR A 218 -17.61 -8.44 -2.69
N ASP A 219 -18.85 -8.47 -2.20
CA ASP A 219 -19.12 -8.60 -0.77
C ASP A 219 -18.67 -9.96 -0.21
N THR A 220 -18.83 -11.03 -0.99
CA THR A 220 -18.29 -12.35 -0.66
C THR A 220 -16.77 -12.34 -0.60
N LEU A 221 -16.11 -11.72 -1.59
CA LEU A 221 -14.66 -11.56 -1.61
C LEU A 221 -14.16 -10.73 -0.42
N TRP A 222 -14.86 -9.65 -0.09
CA TRP A 222 -14.56 -8.85 1.10
C TRP A 222 -14.60 -9.70 2.37
N GLN A 223 -15.68 -10.44 2.60
CA GLN A 223 -15.85 -11.30 3.77
C GLN A 223 -14.80 -12.41 3.85
N ASP A 224 -14.31 -12.88 2.71
CA ASP A 224 -13.29 -13.92 2.65
C ASP A 224 -11.89 -13.41 2.94
N VAL A 225 -11.57 -12.20 2.49
CA VAL A 225 -10.22 -11.63 2.58
C VAL A 225 -10.05 -10.78 3.84
N ILE A 226 -11.00 -9.91 4.16
CA ILE A 226 -10.87 -8.93 5.25
C ILE A 226 -11.36 -9.55 6.56
N LYS A 227 -10.47 -10.25 7.24
CA LYS A 227 -10.76 -10.88 8.53
C LYS A 227 -9.73 -10.47 9.57
N SER A 228 -10.17 -10.20 10.79
CA SER A 228 -9.32 -9.77 11.90
C SER A 228 -8.10 -10.67 12.14
N LYS A 229 -8.25 -12.00 11.96
CA LYS A 229 -7.17 -12.98 12.12
C LYS A 229 -6.02 -12.83 11.10
N TYR A 230 -6.22 -12.08 10.01
CA TYR A 230 -5.21 -11.80 8.98
C TYR A 230 -4.66 -10.39 9.09
N GLN A 231 -5.12 -9.62 10.08
CA GLN A 231 -4.79 -8.22 10.24
C GLN A 231 -3.72 -8.03 11.32
N TYR A 232 -2.82 -7.10 11.03
CA TYR A 232 -1.90 -6.49 11.97
C TYR A 232 -2.28 -5.02 12.14
N HIS A 233 -2.25 -4.52 13.37
CA HIS A 233 -2.58 -3.14 13.70
C HIS A 233 -1.36 -2.47 14.35
N HIS A 234 -1.01 -1.29 13.84
CA HIS A 234 0.12 -0.52 14.32
C HIS A 234 -0.27 0.91 14.65
N VAL A 235 0.15 1.36 15.83
CA VAL A 235 0.15 2.76 16.24
C VAL A 235 1.59 3.21 16.29
N PHE A 236 1.95 4.14 15.41
CA PHE A 236 3.32 4.60 15.28
C PHE A 236 3.80 5.36 16.49
N LYS A 237 5.02 5.06 16.93
CA LYS A 237 5.84 5.86 17.85
C LYS A 237 7.01 6.47 17.09
N VAL A 238 7.52 7.60 17.58
CA VAL A 238 8.72 8.21 17.00
C VAL A 238 9.86 7.19 16.94
N GLY A 239 10.53 7.11 15.78
CA GLY A 239 11.57 6.13 15.53
C GLY A 239 11.08 4.76 15.06
N ASP A 240 9.77 4.53 14.94
CA ASP A 240 9.27 3.31 14.29
C ASP A 240 9.52 3.38 12.78
N LEU A 241 10.13 2.33 12.23
CA LEU A 241 10.26 2.10 10.80
C LEU A 241 9.49 0.83 10.43
N LEU A 242 8.36 1.01 9.76
CA LEU A 242 7.51 -0.07 9.29
C LEU A 242 7.74 -0.28 7.80
N PHE A 243 8.06 -1.52 7.42
CA PHE A 243 8.04 -1.98 6.04
C PHE A 243 6.81 -2.82 5.78
N MET A 244 6.15 -2.64 4.63
CA MET A 244 5.03 -3.48 4.20
C MET A 244 5.15 -3.83 2.72
N ASP A 245 4.89 -5.09 2.43
CA ASP A 245 4.82 -5.63 1.09
C ASP A 245 3.50 -5.22 0.44
N GLN A 246 3.55 -4.63 -0.75
CA GLN A 246 2.37 -4.12 -1.45
C GLN A 246 1.71 -5.15 -2.39
N LEU A 247 2.36 -6.30 -2.61
CA LEU A 247 1.80 -7.38 -3.42
C LEU A 247 0.88 -8.27 -2.60
N ASN A 248 1.36 -8.69 -1.42
CA ASN A 248 0.63 -9.63 -0.57
C ASN A 248 -0.13 -8.98 0.58
N THR A 249 -0.10 -7.66 0.70
CA THR A 249 -0.89 -6.95 1.71
C THR A 249 -1.71 -5.82 1.12
N ILE A 250 -2.76 -5.48 1.82
CA ILE A 250 -3.47 -4.20 1.69
C ILE A 250 -3.51 -3.54 3.04
N HIS A 251 -3.59 -2.23 3.05
CA HIS A 251 -3.60 -1.47 4.29
C HIS A 251 -4.67 -0.39 4.29
N ARG A 252 -5.08 0.00 5.48
CA ARG A 252 -5.96 1.14 5.73
C ARG A 252 -5.42 1.96 6.89
N ARG A 253 -5.79 3.22 6.93
CA ARG A 253 -5.49 4.12 8.04
C ARG A 253 -6.78 4.70 8.59
N SER A 254 -6.98 4.61 9.91
CA SER A 254 -8.07 5.31 10.58
C SER A 254 -7.96 6.83 10.40
N PRO A 255 -9.05 7.61 10.59
CA PRO A 255 -8.97 9.07 10.55
C PRO A 255 -7.88 9.59 11.48
N ILE A 256 -7.21 10.67 11.07
CA ILE A 256 -6.21 11.35 11.89
C ILE A 256 -6.92 12.45 12.69
N LYS A 257 -6.81 12.37 14.01
CA LYS A 257 -7.29 13.42 14.91
C LYS A 257 -6.19 14.46 15.17
N ASP A 258 -4.96 13.98 15.34
CA ASP A 258 -3.79 14.83 15.52
C ASP A 258 -3.11 15.11 14.20
N LYS A 259 -3.16 16.37 13.76
CA LYS A 259 -2.59 16.82 12.47
C LYS A 259 -1.08 16.94 12.51
N ASP A 260 -0.45 16.90 13.68
CA ASP A 260 1.02 17.01 13.82
C ASP A 260 1.75 15.72 13.45
N ARG A 261 1.01 14.61 13.26
CA ARG A 261 1.58 13.36 12.78
C ARG A 261 2.38 13.56 11.50
N GLN A 262 3.60 13.04 11.49
CA GLN A 262 4.43 13.04 10.29
C GLN A 262 5.15 11.70 10.13
N LEU A 263 4.99 11.12 8.94
CA LEU A 263 5.79 9.97 8.50
C LEU A 263 6.57 10.35 7.25
N TRP A 264 7.78 9.80 7.12
CA TRP A 264 8.52 9.76 5.86
C TRP A 264 8.21 8.44 5.18
N ARG A 265 7.75 8.52 3.95
CA ARG A 265 7.42 7.37 3.11
C ARG A 265 8.45 7.24 2.01
N THR A 266 8.94 6.03 1.81
CA THR A 266 9.72 5.67 0.63
C THR A 266 9.15 4.38 0.03
N ALA A 267 9.35 4.19 -1.28
CA ALA A 267 8.91 3.00 -1.98
C ALA A 267 10.07 2.41 -2.78
N PHE A 268 10.16 1.09 -2.82
CA PHE A 268 11.24 0.40 -3.52
C PHE A 268 10.79 -0.96 -4.05
N ASP A 269 11.54 -1.46 -5.03
CA ASP A 269 11.36 -2.76 -5.67
C ASP A 269 12.51 -3.69 -5.29
N TYR A 270 12.25 -4.65 -4.41
CA TYR A 270 13.27 -5.63 -3.99
C TYR A 270 13.34 -6.85 -4.90
N SER A 271 12.58 -6.88 -6.00
CA SER A 271 12.62 -7.96 -7.00
C SER A 271 13.72 -7.76 -8.06
N ASN A 272 14.41 -6.63 -8.02
CA ASN A 272 15.52 -6.29 -8.92
C ASN A 272 16.87 -6.54 -8.29
#